data_2eb877600db867f64ad2c113e5219683
#
_entry.id   2eb877600db867f64ad2c113e5219683
#
_cell.length_a   1.000
_cell.length_b   1.000
_cell.length_c   1.000
_cell.angle_alpha   90.00
_cell.angle_beta   90.00
_cell.angle_gamma   90.00
#
_symmetry.space_group_name_H-M   'P 1'
#
loop_
_entity.id
_entity.type
_entity.pdbx_description
1 polymer ?
#
loop_
_entity_poly.entity_id
_entity_poly.type
_entity_poly.pdbx_seq_one_letter_code
_entity_poly.pdbx_strand_id
1 'polypeptide(L)'
;MWQFAGLPLHPLLVHAAVVLLPLAALMLIVGSVWPAARRRLGILTPIVAIVGGGFALLAKQAGEALERQVPSSALVEAHTALGDGPVIWAFFLIVVAVGQWAWFWWRARRAETPTTAGRILTTAIAVVAIVVSIGTTVDLVLVGDSGARAVWSALGASGA
;
A
#
# COMPACT_ATOMS: atom_id res chain seq x y z
N MET A 1 -15.18 10.01 -18.25
CA MET A 1 -15.79 9.32 -17.10
C MET A 1 -14.99 8.06 -16.79
N TRP A 2 -14.50 7.89 -15.56
CA TRP A 2 -13.77 6.69 -15.15
C TRP A 2 -14.76 5.57 -14.83
N GLN A 3 -15.23 4.86 -15.87
CA GLN A 3 -16.21 3.77 -15.76
C GLN A 3 -15.74 2.55 -16.56
N PHE A 4 -16.04 1.36 -16.04
CA PHE A 4 -15.87 0.09 -16.73
C PHE A 4 -17.19 -0.69 -16.65
N ALA A 5 -17.72 -1.09 -17.78
CA ALA A 5 -19.01 -1.81 -17.88
C ALA A 5 -20.16 -1.12 -17.11
N GLY A 6 -20.21 0.23 -17.11
CA GLY A 6 -21.24 1.01 -16.41
C GLY A 6 -20.99 1.20 -14.90
N LEU A 7 -19.93 0.62 -14.33
CA LEU A 7 -19.59 0.76 -12.92
C LEU A 7 -18.46 1.79 -12.74
N PRO A 8 -18.47 2.59 -11.65
CA PRO A 8 -17.35 3.47 -11.30
C PRO A 8 -16.06 2.65 -11.15
N LEU A 9 -14.97 3.15 -11.72
CA LEU A 9 -13.65 2.49 -11.66
C LEU A 9 -13.02 2.55 -10.26
N HIS A 10 -13.34 3.56 -9.49
CA HIS A 10 -12.75 3.76 -8.16
C HIS A 10 -12.86 2.52 -7.25
N PRO A 11 -14.03 1.88 -7.02
CA PRO A 11 -14.13 0.68 -6.19
C PRO A 11 -13.28 -0.49 -6.72
N LEU A 12 -13.21 -0.68 -8.03
CA LEU A 12 -12.41 -1.76 -8.64
C LEU A 12 -10.91 -1.57 -8.38
N LEU A 13 -10.42 -0.33 -8.57
CA LEU A 13 -9.02 0.02 -8.35
C LEU A 13 -8.64 -0.05 -6.86
N VAL A 14 -9.56 0.36 -5.97
CA VAL A 14 -9.40 0.23 -4.52
C VAL A 14 -9.24 -1.22 -4.11
N HIS A 15 -10.04 -2.15 -4.66
CA HIS A 15 -9.91 -3.58 -4.34
C HIS A 15 -8.53 -4.12 -4.69
N ALA A 16 -7.98 -3.74 -5.84
CA ALA A 16 -6.63 -4.14 -6.22
C ALA A 16 -5.56 -3.56 -5.25
N ALA A 17 -5.66 -2.28 -4.90
CA ALA A 17 -4.73 -1.64 -3.96
C ALA A 17 -4.79 -2.26 -2.57
N VAL A 18 -6.00 -2.51 -2.03
CA VAL A 18 -6.24 -3.09 -0.68
C VAL A 18 -5.75 -4.55 -0.59
N VAL A 19 -5.63 -5.26 -1.70
CA VAL A 19 -5.04 -6.61 -1.71
C VAL A 19 -3.53 -6.55 -1.90
N LEU A 20 -3.06 -5.77 -2.87
CA LEU A 20 -1.64 -5.80 -3.27
C LEU A 20 -0.72 -5.08 -2.29
N LEU A 21 -1.14 -3.96 -1.69
CA LEU A 21 -0.30 -3.23 -0.74
C LEU A 21 -0.09 -4.00 0.58
N PRO A 22 -1.11 -4.58 1.25
CA PRO A 22 -0.88 -5.45 2.40
C PRO A 22 -0.10 -6.72 2.06
N LEU A 23 -0.29 -7.29 0.86
CA LEU A 23 0.51 -8.41 0.41
C LEU A 23 1.99 -8.01 0.28
N ALA A 24 2.30 -6.87 -0.35
CA ALA A 24 3.66 -6.35 -0.43
C ALA A 24 4.26 -6.07 0.95
N ALA A 25 3.47 -5.49 1.86
CA ALA A 25 3.85 -5.23 3.25
C ALA A 25 4.20 -6.54 3.99
N LEU A 26 3.37 -7.57 3.86
CA LEU A 26 3.64 -8.90 4.41
C LEU A 26 4.91 -9.51 3.83
N MET A 27 5.07 -9.47 2.50
CA MET A 27 6.27 -9.96 1.82
C MET A 27 7.53 -9.24 2.30
N LEU A 28 7.45 -7.93 2.53
CA LEU A 28 8.54 -7.10 3.01
C LEU A 28 8.92 -7.47 4.46
N ILE A 29 7.95 -7.66 5.36
CA ILE A 29 8.18 -8.12 6.74
C ILE A 29 8.82 -9.51 6.73
N VAL A 30 8.22 -10.47 6.03
CA VAL A 30 8.70 -11.85 5.95
C VAL A 30 10.10 -11.90 5.36
N GLY A 31 10.36 -11.11 4.31
CA GLY A 31 11.71 -10.97 3.73
C GLY A 31 12.73 -10.33 4.67
N SER A 32 12.29 -9.51 5.62
CA SER A 32 13.16 -8.91 6.64
C SER A 32 13.64 -9.94 7.66
N VAL A 33 12.74 -10.80 8.15
CA VAL A 33 13.00 -11.71 9.27
C VAL A 33 13.38 -13.13 8.83
N TRP A 34 13.03 -13.55 7.63
CA TRP A 34 13.25 -14.90 7.15
C TRP A 34 14.12 -14.96 5.88
N PRO A 35 15.43 -15.29 6.00
CA PRO A 35 16.37 -15.29 4.88
C PRO A 35 15.99 -16.25 3.73
N ALA A 36 15.37 -17.39 4.01
CA ALA A 36 14.95 -18.34 2.98
C ALA A 36 13.77 -17.79 2.17
N ALA A 37 12.79 -17.17 2.83
CA ALA A 37 11.67 -16.49 2.16
C ALA A 37 12.18 -15.32 1.31
N ARG A 38 13.07 -14.47 1.85
CA ARG A 38 13.68 -13.36 1.12
C ARG A 38 14.34 -13.81 -0.19
N ARG A 39 15.08 -14.93 -0.19
CA ARG A 39 15.69 -15.46 -1.42
C ARG A 39 14.66 -15.91 -2.45
N ARG A 40 13.51 -16.44 -2.00
CA ARG A 40 12.43 -16.87 -2.91
C ARG A 40 11.58 -15.71 -3.41
N LEU A 41 11.28 -14.76 -2.55
CA LEU A 41 10.50 -13.57 -2.92
C LEU A 41 11.29 -12.65 -3.86
N GLY A 42 12.60 -12.47 -3.60
CA GLY A 42 13.49 -11.73 -4.48
C GLY A 42 12.90 -10.40 -4.97
N ILE A 43 12.88 -10.23 -6.28
CA ILE A 43 12.34 -9.03 -6.95
C ILE A 43 10.79 -8.96 -6.92
N LEU A 44 10.10 -10.04 -6.56
CA LEU A 44 8.63 -10.03 -6.52
C LEU A 44 8.10 -9.02 -5.50
N THR A 45 8.78 -8.85 -4.35
CA THR A 45 8.36 -7.88 -3.33
C THR A 45 8.28 -6.45 -3.88
N PRO A 46 9.34 -5.87 -4.48
CA PRO A 46 9.22 -4.53 -5.06
C PRO A 46 8.25 -4.47 -6.25
N ILE A 47 8.12 -5.52 -7.05
CA ILE A 47 7.15 -5.55 -8.15
C ILE A 47 5.72 -5.42 -7.61
N VAL A 48 5.36 -6.23 -6.61
CA VAL A 48 4.01 -6.19 -6.01
C VAL A 48 3.76 -4.83 -5.35
N ALA A 49 4.76 -4.24 -4.68
CA ALA A 49 4.66 -2.90 -4.10
C ALA A 49 4.42 -1.82 -5.17
N ILE A 50 5.17 -1.86 -6.28
CA ILE A 50 5.01 -0.90 -7.39
C ILE A 50 3.64 -1.03 -8.04
N VAL A 51 3.19 -2.26 -8.32
CA VAL A 51 1.87 -2.50 -8.92
C VAL A 51 0.76 -2.05 -7.98
N GLY A 52 0.85 -2.40 -6.68
CA GLY A 52 -0.11 -1.96 -5.65
C GLY A 52 -0.16 -0.44 -5.50
N GLY A 53 1.01 0.22 -5.50
CA GLY A 53 1.09 1.69 -5.46
C GLY A 53 0.52 2.35 -6.72
N GLY A 54 0.73 1.76 -7.89
CA GLY A 54 0.09 2.19 -9.13
C GLY A 54 -1.44 2.14 -9.05
N PHE A 55 -1.99 1.06 -8.50
CA PHE A 55 -3.44 0.95 -8.27
C PHE A 55 -3.95 1.95 -7.22
N ALA A 56 -3.19 2.24 -6.16
CA ALA A 56 -3.55 3.27 -5.18
C ALA A 56 -3.62 4.66 -5.83
N LEU A 57 -2.63 5.01 -6.66
CA LEU A 57 -2.61 6.27 -7.39
C LEU A 57 -3.80 6.40 -8.36
N LEU A 58 -4.09 5.35 -9.12
CA LEU A 58 -5.24 5.32 -10.03
C LEU A 58 -6.57 5.37 -9.27
N ALA A 59 -6.67 4.68 -8.12
CA ALA A 59 -7.85 4.73 -7.25
C ALA A 59 -8.09 6.14 -6.73
N LYS A 60 -7.04 6.86 -6.30
CA LYS A 60 -7.14 8.27 -5.89
C LYS A 60 -7.70 9.14 -7.01
N GLN A 61 -7.13 9.08 -8.22
CA GLN A 61 -7.58 9.87 -9.36
C GLN A 61 -9.03 9.56 -9.74
N ALA A 62 -9.42 8.27 -9.71
CA ALA A 62 -10.79 7.87 -9.97
C ALA A 62 -11.75 8.31 -8.85
N GLY A 63 -11.28 8.36 -7.60
CA GLY A 63 -12.01 8.86 -6.44
C GLY A 63 -12.31 10.35 -6.55
N GLU A 64 -11.30 11.17 -6.87
CA GLU A 64 -11.46 12.61 -7.11
C GLU A 64 -12.45 12.92 -8.25
N ALA A 65 -12.46 12.09 -9.30
CA ALA A 65 -13.42 12.22 -10.37
C ALA A 65 -14.83 11.81 -9.96
N LEU A 66 -14.98 10.84 -9.06
CA LEU A 66 -16.26 10.40 -8.51
C LEU A 66 -16.84 11.42 -7.52
N GLU A 67 -16.00 12.00 -6.65
CA GLU A 67 -16.38 13.02 -5.67
C GLU A 67 -17.12 14.19 -6.32
N ARG A 68 -16.69 14.63 -7.49
CA ARG A 68 -17.35 15.71 -8.25
C ARG A 68 -18.75 15.37 -8.74
N GLN A 69 -19.18 14.12 -8.65
CA GLN A 69 -20.45 13.61 -9.19
C GLN A 69 -21.43 13.20 -8.09
N VAL A 70 -20.96 13.11 -6.83
CA VAL A 70 -21.80 12.75 -5.68
C VAL A 70 -22.11 13.98 -4.84
N PRO A 71 -23.26 14.03 -4.14
CA PRO A 71 -23.54 15.10 -3.20
C PRO A 71 -22.50 15.14 -2.09
N SER A 72 -22.02 16.32 -1.73
CA SER A 72 -21.12 16.48 -0.59
C SER A 72 -21.84 16.14 0.73
N SER A 73 -21.13 15.46 1.60
CA SER A 73 -21.57 15.18 2.97
C SER A 73 -20.34 15.13 3.87
N ALA A 74 -20.53 15.34 5.17
CA ALA A 74 -19.44 15.29 6.16
C ALA A 74 -18.65 13.95 6.11
N LEU A 75 -19.31 12.85 5.74
CA LEU A 75 -18.66 11.53 5.62
C LEU A 75 -17.85 11.41 4.31
N VAL A 76 -18.33 11.97 3.22
CA VAL A 76 -17.57 12.04 1.95
C VAL A 76 -16.33 12.91 2.15
N GLU A 77 -16.49 14.09 2.76
CA GLU A 77 -15.37 15.01 3.05
C GLU A 77 -14.33 14.36 3.98
N ALA A 78 -14.76 13.64 5.01
CA ALA A 78 -13.86 12.90 5.91
C ALA A 78 -13.09 11.79 5.17
N HIS A 79 -13.73 11.11 4.22
CA HIS A 79 -13.09 10.07 3.40
C HIS A 79 -12.07 10.68 2.41
N THR A 80 -12.45 11.75 1.72
CA THR A 80 -11.57 12.40 0.74
C THR A 80 -10.35 13.05 1.40
N ALA A 81 -10.50 13.57 2.63
CA ALA A 81 -9.38 14.09 3.41
C ALA A 81 -8.29 13.03 3.73
N LEU A 82 -8.65 11.75 3.76
CA LEU A 82 -7.71 10.63 3.96
C LEU A 82 -7.13 10.10 2.64
N GLY A 83 -7.61 10.56 1.50
CA GLY A 83 -7.31 9.99 0.18
C GLY A 83 -5.83 10.04 -0.24
N ASP A 84 -5.02 10.94 0.34
CA ASP A 84 -3.58 11.04 0.06
C ASP A 84 -2.76 9.98 0.80
N GLY A 85 -3.21 9.52 1.94
CA GLY A 85 -2.51 8.57 2.80
C GLY A 85 -2.02 7.32 2.07
N PRO A 86 -2.91 6.57 1.38
CA PRO A 86 -2.52 5.34 0.67
C PRO A 86 -1.42 5.54 -0.37
N VAL A 87 -1.40 6.68 -1.07
CA VAL A 87 -0.37 6.99 -2.08
C VAL A 87 0.96 7.29 -1.41
N ILE A 88 0.94 8.06 -0.31
CA ILE A 88 2.15 8.41 0.45
C ILE A 88 2.77 7.14 1.07
N TRP A 89 1.97 6.32 1.74
CA TRP A 89 2.45 5.09 2.34
C TRP A 89 2.91 4.07 1.30
N ALA A 90 2.22 3.95 0.16
CA ALA A 90 2.66 3.11 -0.95
C ALA A 90 4.02 3.56 -1.51
N PHE A 91 4.27 4.88 -1.61
CA PHE A 91 5.57 5.39 -2.01
C PHE A 91 6.68 4.94 -1.05
N PHE A 92 6.50 5.09 0.26
CA PHE A 92 7.48 4.61 1.24
C PHE A 92 7.66 3.10 1.18
N LEU A 93 6.57 2.33 1.02
CA LEU A 93 6.63 0.88 0.88
C LEU A 93 7.46 0.46 -0.34
N ILE A 94 7.27 1.12 -1.49
CA ILE A 94 8.04 0.89 -2.71
C ILE A 94 9.53 1.19 -2.48
N VAL A 95 9.84 2.35 -1.92
CA VAL A 95 11.23 2.76 -1.66
C VAL A 95 11.94 1.75 -0.76
N VAL A 96 11.29 1.33 0.32
CA VAL A 96 11.86 0.36 1.27
C VAL A 96 11.97 -1.03 0.64
N ALA A 97 10.98 -1.47 -0.14
CA ALA A 97 11.01 -2.76 -0.83
C ALA A 97 12.14 -2.84 -1.87
N VAL A 98 12.30 -1.78 -2.67
CA VAL A 98 13.41 -1.67 -3.64
C VAL A 98 14.75 -1.62 -2.91
N GLY A 99 14.87 -0.79 -1.87
CA GLY A 99 16.10 -0.65 -1.09
C GLY A 99 16.49 -1.96 -0.40
N GLN A 100 15.55 -2.67 0.21
CA GLN A 100 15.79 -3.98 0.81
C GLN A 100 16.26 -5.00 -0.23
N TRP A 101 15.55 -5.11 -1.35
CA TRP A 101 15.92 -6.01 -2.44
C TRP A 101 17.33 -5.69 -2.97
N ALA A 102 17.62 -4.41 -3.28
CA ALA A 102 18.90 -3.97 -3.80
C ALA A 102 20.04 -4.26 -2.82
N TRP A 103 19.84 -3.99 -1.51
CA TRP A 103 20.80 -4.26 -0.45
C TRP A 103 21.19 -5.73 -0.38
N PHE A 104 20.20 -6.63 -0.36
CA PHE A 104 20.48 -8.07 -0.26
C PHE A 104 21.03 -8.66 -1.55
N TRP A 105 20.59 -8.16 -2.71
CA TRP A 105 21.12 -8.54 -3.99
C TRP A 105 22.61 -8.15 -4.14
N TRP A 106 22.96 -6.93 -3.76
CA TRP A 106 24.32 -6.44 -3.76
C TRP A 106 25.21 -7.24 -2.80
N ARG A 107 24.76 -7.52 -1.59
CA ARG A 107 25.51 -8.34 -0.63
C ARG A 107 25.71 -9.77 -1.09
N ALA A 108 24.72 -10.39 -1.72
CA ALA A 108 24.82 -11.76 -2.25
C ALA A 108 25.91 -11.87 -3.35
N ARG A 109 26.16 -10.79 -4.10
CA ARG A 109 27.19 -10.76 -5.14
C ARG A 109 28.62 -10.56 -4.62
N ARG A 110 28.78 -9.95 -3.43
CA ARG A 110 30.10 -9.64 -2.90
C ARG A 110 30.75 -10.78 -2.12
N ALA A 111 30.00 -11.79 -1.70
CA ALA A 111 30.46 -12.92 -0.89
C ALA A 111 31.30 -12.51 0.33
N GLU A 112 31.13 -11.28 0.83
CA GLU A 112 31.92 -10.72 1.95
C GLU A 112 31.43 -11.25 3.29
N THR A 113 32.35 -11.41 4.23
CA THR A 113 32.01 -11.70 5.63
C THR A 113 31.18 -10.56 6.22
N PRO A 114 30.14 -10.85 7.01
CA PRO A 114 29.29 -9.83 7.61
C PRO A 114 30.09 -8.91 8.56
N THR A 115 30.26 -7.65 8.19
CA THR A 115 30.84 -6.62 9.06
C THR A 115 29.80 -6.14 10.09
N THR A 116 30.28 -5.55 11.20
CA THR A 116 29.37 -4.94 12.20
C THR A 116 28.48 -3.85 11.55
N ALA A 117 29.06 -2.98 10.73
CA ALA A 117 28.28 -1.97 9.99
C ALA A 117 27.22 -2.58 9.07
N GLY A 118 27.53 -3.68 8.38
CA GLY A 118 26.58 -4.37 7.53
C GLY A 118 25.43 -5.04 8.31
N ARG A 119 25.69 -5.49 9.54
CA ARG A 119 24.63 -6.01 10.44
C ARG A 119 23.73 -4.88 10.93
N ILE A 120 24.29 -3.76 11.37
CA ILE A 120 23.53 -2.59 11.82
C ILE A 120 22.62 -2.10 10.68
N LEU A 121 23.14 -1.94 9.47
CA LEU A 121 22.33 -1.50 8.33
C LEU A 121 21.21 -2.50 7.97
N THR A 122 21.50 -3.80 8.01
CA THR A 122 20.48 -4.84 7.80
C THR A 122 19.35 -4.76 8.82
N THR A 123 19.71 -4.53 10.11
CA THR A 123 18.71 -4.36 11.17
C THR A 123 17.91 -3.08 11.00
N ALA A 124 18.56 -1.98 10.65
CA ALA A 124 17.87 -0.71 10.36
C ALA A 124 16.87 -0.85 9.21
N ILE A 125 17.27 -1.49 8.10
CA ILE A 125 16.37 -1.78 6.98
C ILE A 125 15.18 -2.62 7.43
N ALA A 126 15.39 -3.65 8.27
CA ALA A 126 14.32 -4.49 8.78
C ALA A 126 13.33 -3.71 9.66
N VAL A 127 13.83 -2.86 10.55
CA VAL A 127 12.98 -2.00 11.41
C VAL A 127 12.14 -1.06 10.56
N VAL A 128 12.77 -0.35 9.61
CA VAL A 128 12.05 0.57 8.70
C VAL A 128 11.02 -0.19 7.87
N ALA A 129 11.36 -1.38 7.37
CA ALA A 129 10.45 -2.23 6.62
C ALA A 129 9.20 -2.59 7.43
N ILE A 130 9.37 -2.98 8.70
CA ILE A 130 8.25 -3.32 9.60
C ILE A 130 7.38 -2.07 9.87
N VAL A 131 7.99 -0.94 10.19
CA VAL A 131 7.27 0.31 10.49
C VAL A 131 6.44 0.76 9.28
N VAL A 132 7.05 0.81 8.11
CA VAL A 132 6.36 1.22 6.87
C VAL A 132 5.25 0.24 6.50
N SER A 133 5.48 -1.07 6.67
CA SER A 133 4.46 -2.09 6.39
C SER A 133 3.24 -1.96 7.32
N ILE A 134 3.47 -1.73 8.62
CA ILE A 134 2.39 -1.50 9.58
C ILE A 134 1.66 -0.19 9.24
N GLY A 135 2.38 0.90 9.00
CA GLY A 135 1.80 2.19 8.63
C GLY A 135 0.92 2.10 7.38
N THR A 136 1.41 1.45 6.32
CA THR A 136 0.63 1.20 5.10
C THR A 136 -0.66 0.43 5.38
N THR A 137 -0.58 -0.62 6.19
CA THR A 137 -1.75 -1.46 6.48
C THR A 137 -2.78 -0.71 7.34
N VAL A 138 -2.32 0.01 8.37
CA VAL A 138 -3.20 0.82 9.24
C VAL A 138 -3.89 1.91 8.43
N ASP A 139 -3.16 2.65 7.60
CA ASP A 139 -3.72 3.71 6.76
C ASP A 139 -4.80 3.16 5.81
N LEU A 140 -4.55 2.03 5.15
CA LEU A 140 -5.53 1.38 4.29
C LEU A 140 -6.79 0.96 5.04
N VAL A 141 -6.68 0.48 6.28
CA VAL A 141 -7.84 0.14 7.12
C VAL A 141 -8.65 1.40 7.47
N LEU A 142 -7.98 2.49 7.84
CA LEU A 142 -8.65 3.75 8.18
C LEU A 142 -9.40 4.35 6.99
N VAL A 143 -8.76 4.37 5.82
CA VAL A 143 -9.38 4.86 4.58
C VAL A 143 -10.52 3.95 4.14
N GLY A 144 -10.34 2.63 4.24
CA GLY A 144 -11.38 1.65 3.91
C GLY A 144 -12.61 1.77 4.81
N ASP A 145 -12.42 1.92 6.13
CA ASP A 145 -13.51 2.12 7.09
C ASP A 145 -14.27 3.44 6.83
N SER A 146 -13.54 4.53 6.58
CA SER A 146 -14.16 5.83 6.26
C SER A 146 -15.00 5.77 4.98
N GLY A 147 -14.52 5.09 3.95
CA GLY A 147 -15.25 4.88 2.70
C GLY A 147 -16.49 4.00 2.87
N ALA A 148 -16.40 2.93 3.66
CA ALA A 148 -17.53 2.09 3.99
C ALA A 148 -18.62 2.89 4.71
N ARG A 149 -18.27 3.72 5.70
CA ARG A 149 -19.23 4.58 6.40
C ARG A 149 -19.90 5.58 5.45
N ALA A 150 -19.16 6.17 4.53
CA ALA A 150 -19.71 7.12 3.56
C ALA A 150 -20.78 6.50 2.67
N VAL A 151 -20.62 5.23 2.28
CA VAL A 151 -21.60 4.49 1.45
C VAL A 151 -22.78 3.96 2.26
N TRP A 152 -22.52 3.26 3.37
CA TRP A 152 -23.57 2.54 4.11
C TRP A 152 -24.49 3.43 4.91
N SER A 153 -24.02 4.57 5.41
CA SER A 153 -24.89 5.53 6.11
C SER A 153 -25.93 6.15 5.18
N ALA A 154 -25.59 6.40 3.92
CA ALA A 154 -26.54 6.92 2.94
C ALA A 154 -27.65 5.90 2.62
N LEU A 155 -27.34 4.59 2.61
CA LEU A 155 -28.32 3.52 2.37
C LEU A 155 -29.23 3.29 3.58
N GLY A 156 -28.71 3.44 4.81
CA GLY A 156 -29.51 3.32 6.05
C GLY A 156 -30.52 4.46 6.21
N ALA A 157 -30.20 5.66 5.74
CA ALA A 157 -31.09 6.82 5.80
C ALA A 157 -32.24 6.78 4.77
N SER A 158 -32.08 6.02 3.68
CA SER A 158 -33.09 5.88 2.62
C SER A 158 -34.10 4.75 2.88
N GLY A 159 -33.92 3.95 3.93
CA GLY A 159 -34.76 2.80 4.28
C GLY A 159 -35.63 3.01 5.54
N ALA A 160 -35.62 4.21 6.12
CA ALA A 160 -36.47 4.62 7.25
C ALA A 160 -37.46 5.69 6.80
#